data_84e8473e3d948e63c591ea5a35ef0a06
#
_entry.id   84e8473e3d948e63c591ea5a35ef0a06
#
_cell.length_a   1.000
_cell.length_b   1.000
_cell.length_c   1.000
_cell.angle_alpha   90.00
_cell.angle_beta   90.00
_cell.angle_gamma   90.00
#
_symmetry.space_group_name_H-M   'P 1'
#
loop_
_entity.id
_entity.type
_entity.pdbx_description
1 polymer ?
#
loop_
_entity_poly.entity_id
_entity_poly.type
_entity_poly.pdbx_seq_one_letter_code
_entity_poly.pdbx_strand_id
1 'polypeptide(L)'
;MPGIRRPVRGLWVAIIAFLSLTSVARAQARTEITTRDTAVAPENLTSSRNGTVFFGSTTTGTIYRAVPGAARAEPWILASTAGLTNVLGVLADDKSNTLWVCQNATGGRGGAPVVGQTALRSFDLTSGVATGTYPLPASGGFCNDIAVAADGAVYASESYRGRVHRLKRGASALEVWASDSAINVIDGLAFLADGALYVNTFNTGRLFRIPVNADGSAGAVAPIETSLPLVRPDGLRTAGPRTLVQAEQQGRLAELTINGNRAEVRVVRDGLSRASGVTLVGDSALVLVNFAKAVVVPYRPR
;
A
#
# COMPACT_ATOMS: atom_id res chain seq x y z
N MET A 1 56.66 45.56 -72.56
CA MET A 1 56.98 45.25 -71.13
C MET A 1 55.82 44.52 -70.54
N PRO A 2 55.93 43.23 -70.08
CA PRO A 2 54.83 42.45 -69.61
C PRO A 2 54.60 42.63 -68.08
N GLY A 3 53.37 42.86 -67.70
CA GLY A 3 52.95 43.04 -66.31
C GLY A 3 52.80 41.71 -65.59
N ILE A 4 53.36 41.63 -64.39
CA ILE A 4 53.39 40.50 -63.50
C ILE A 4 52.06 40.46 -62.71
N ARG A 5 51.28 39.43 -62.92
CA ARG A 5 50.06 39.15 -62.07
C ARG A 5 50.49 38.35 -60.82
N ARG A 6 50.16 38.85 -59.62
CA ARG A 6 50.34 38.16 -58.36
C ARG A 6 49.17 37.24 -58.10
N PRO A 7 49.29 36.00 -57.53
CA PRO A 7 48.20 35.14 -57.17
C PRO A 7 47.61 35.55 -55.82
N VAL A 8 46.28 35.57 -55.78
CA VAL A 8 45.47 35.76 -54.54
C VAL A 8 45.49 34.46 -53.79
N ARG A 9 46.01 34.45 -52.55
CA ARG A 9 45.91 33.31 -51.61
C ARG A 9 44.54 33.31 -50.97
N GLY A 10 43.73 32.37 -51.37
CA GLY A 10 42.44 32.10 -50.69
C GLY A 10 42.65 31.46 -49.28
N LEU A 11 42.11 32.11 -48.27
CA LEU A 11 42.11 31.63 -46.86
C LEU A 11 40.96 30.66 -46.69
N TRP A 12 41.28 29.38 -46.58
CA TRP A 12 40.24 28.36 -46.20
C TRP A 12 40.07 28.38 -44.71
N VAL A 13 38.91 28.86 -44.21
CA VAL A 13 38.48 28.74 -42.82
C VAL A 13 37.82 27.39 -42.64
N ALA A 14 38.48 26.47 -41.98
CA ALA A 14 37.90 25.20 -41.58
C ALA A 14 36.99 25.42 -40.35
N ILE A 15 35.69 25.32 -40.56
CA ILE A 15 34.70 25.32 -39.47
C ILE A 15 34.67 23.92 -38.86
N ILE A 16 35.31 23.75 -37.70
CA ILE A 16 35.23 22.53 -36.92
C ILE A 16 33.91 22.61 -36.08
N ALA A 17 32.89 21.88 -36.53
CA ALA A 17 31.65 21.72 -35.77
C ALA A 17 31.91 20.76 -34.62
N PHE A 18 31.96 21.26 -33.37
CA PHE A 18 31.93 20.45 -32.17
C PHE A 18 30.50 19.92 -31.97
N LEU A 19 30.28 18.67 -32.36
CA LEU A 19 29.08 17.90 -31.92
C LEU A 19 29.27 17.53 -30.45
N SER A 20 28.71 18.32 -29.58
CA SER A 20 28.54 17.95 -28.14
C SER A 20 27.53 16.82 -28.05
N LEU A 21 28.00 15.59 -27.93
CA LEU A 21 27.21 14.44 -27.51
C LEU A 21 26.79 14.65 -26.05
N THR A 22 25.64 15.24 -25.82
CA THR A 22 24.98 15.19 -24.51
C THR A 22 24.48 13.76 -24.30
N SER A 23 25.25 12.95 -23.60
CA SER A 23 24.78 11.68 -23.08
C SER A 23 23.67 11.97 -22.05
N VAL A 24 22.41 11.85 -22.46
CA VAL A 24 21.29 11.78 -21.53
C VAL A 24 21.48 10.50 -20.72
N ALA A 25 22.05 10.63 -19.54
CA ALA A 25 22.13 9.53 -18.59
C ALA A 25 20.68 9.10 -18.31
N ARG A 26 20.25 7.98 -18.87
CA ARG A 26 18.95 7.38 -18.59
C ARG A 26 18.99 6.97 -17.13
N ALA A 27 18.27 7.70 -16.27
CA ALA A 27 18.17 7.35 -14.87
C ALA A 27 17.78 5.87 -14.78
N GLN A 28 18.61 5.07 -14.13
CA GLN A 28 18.35 3.64 -13.96
C GLN A 28 17.02 3.51 -13.22
N ALA A 29 16.06 2.79 -13.83
CA ALA A 29 14.75 2.62 -13.23
C ALA A 29 14.91 1.99 -11.84
N ARG A 30 14.30 2.62 -10.84
CA ARG A 30 14.29 2.13 -9.47
C ARG A 30 13.71 0.71 -9.42
N THR A 31 14.45 -0.23 -8.84
CA THR A 31 14.02 -1.63 -8.69
C THR A 31 13.51 -1.95 -7.29
N GLU A 32 13.86 -1.12 -6.30
CA GLU A 32 13.44 -1.30 -4.90
C GLU A 32 13.41 0.04 -4.14
N ILE A 33 12.70 0.03 -3.01
CA ILE A 33 12.72 1.09 -2.01
C ILE A 33 13.06 0.45 -0.66
N THR A 34 14.14 0.90 -0.05
CA THR A 34 14.53 0.50 1.30
C THR A 34 14.07 1.52 2.32
N THR A 35 13.96 1.15 3.58
CA THR A 35 13.83 2.11 4.69
C THR A 35 15.23 2.51 5.17
N ARG A 36 15.36 3.73 5.71
CA ARG A 36 16.63 4.23 6.25
C ARG A 36 17.14 3.36 7.38
N ASP A 37 16.24 2.96 8.28
CA ASP A 37 16.57 2.19 9.45
C ASP A 37 16.28 0.70 9.22
N THR A 38 17.17 -0.18 9.64
CA THR A 38 17.02 -1.63 9.47
C THR A 38 16.00 -2.26 10.43
N ALA A 39 15.69 -1.56 11.53
CA ALA A 39 14.76 -2.04 12.57
C ALA A 39 13.29 -1.64 12.31
N VAL A 40 12.94 -1.15 11.11
CA VAL A 40 11.58 -0.65 10.82
C VAL A 40 10.55 -1.77 10.82
N ALA A 41 10.92 -2.94 10.30
CA ALA A 41 10.02 -4.08 10.08
C ALA A 41 8.65 -3.65 9.53
N PRO A 42 8.60 -2.98 8.36
CA PRO A 42 7.33 -2.58 7.78
C PRO A 42 6.52 -3.83 7.40
N GLU A 43 5.24 -3.80 7.71
CA GLU A 43 4.32 -4.90 7.39
C GLU A 43 3.44 -4.54 6.19
N ASN A 44 3.07 -3.26 6.06
CA ASN A 44 2.25 -2.76 4.96
C ASN A 44 2.85 -1.48 4.36
N LEU A 45 2.44 -1.15 3.14
CA LEU A 45 2.79 0.07 2.44
C LEU A 45 1.61 0.60 1.63
N THR A 46 1.67 1.88 1.32
CA THR A 46 0.71 2.55 0.43
C THR A 46 1.41 3.59 -0.44
N SER A 47 0.75 4.03 -1.47
CA SER A 47 1.22 5.13 -2.32
C SER A 47 0.13 6.16 -2.54
N SER A 48 0.51 7.43 -2.60
CA SER A 48 -0.35 8.49 -3.11
C SER A 48 -0.26 8.59 -4.64
N ARG A 49 -1.23 9.26 -5.23
CA ARG A 49 -1.34 9.44 -6.69
C ARG A 49 -0.10 10.07 -7.32
N ASN A 50 0.62 10.92 -6.61
CA ASN A 50 1.87 11.53 -7.09
C ASN A 50 3.07 10.58 -7.07
N GLY A 51 2.89 9.34 -6.61
CA GLY A 51 3.95 8.32 -6.53
C GLY A 51 4.79 8.35 -5.26
N THR A 52 4.42 9.14 -4.25
CA THR A 52 5.00 9.05 -2.91
C THR A 52 4.58 7.74 -2.24
N VAL A 53 5.51 7.04 -1.61
CA VAL A 53 5.26 5.75 -0.94
C VAL A 53 5.45 5.91 0.56
N PHE A 54 4.54 5.32 1.33
CA PHE A 54 4.54 5.36 2.79
C PHE A 54 4.64 3.95 3.35
N PHE A 55 5.37 3.82 4.48
CA PHE A 55 5.57 2.56 5.19
C PHE A 55 5.26 2.77 6.68
N GLY A 56 4.51 1.87 7.28
CA GLY A 56 4.34 1.82 8.73
C GLY A 56 5.42 0.96 9.38
N SER A 57 5.89 1.33 10.56
CA SER A 57 6.83 0.51 11.34
C SER A 57 6.11 -0.26 12.44
N THR A 58 6.22 -1.58 12.41
CA THR A 58 5.68 -2.43 13.48
C THR A 58 6.52 -2.40 14.75
N THR A 59 7.76 -1.97 14.66
CA THR A 59 8.71 -1.96 15.79
C THR A 59 8.81 -0.58 16.45
N THR A 60 8.90 0.49 15.66
CA THR A 60 9.13 1.85 16.19
C THR A 60 7.86 2.72 16.18
N GLY A 61 6.81 2.32 15.45
CA GLY A 61 5.62 3.15 15.25
C GLY A 61 5.82 4.36 14.33
N THR A 62 7.03 4.62 13.86
CA THR A 62 7.32 5.72 12.94
C THR A 62 6.78 5.41 11.55
N ILE A 63 6.22 6.41 10.88
CA ILE A 63 5.84 6.31 9.47
C ILE A 63 6.96 6.91 8.62
N TYR A 64 7.40 6.14 7.63
CA TYR A 64 8.46 6.50 6.68
C TYR A 64 7.85 6.90 5.34
N ARG A 65 8.51 7.80 4.64
CA ARG A 65 8.07 8.31 3.34
C ARG A 65 9.20 8.30 2.31
N ALA A 66 8.94 7.73 1.15
CA ALA A 66 9.79 7.85 -0.04
C ALA A 66 9.10 8.76 -1.06
N VAL A 67 9.69 9.91 -1.36
CA VAL A 67 9.19 10.80 -2.41
C VAL A 67 9.32 10.15 -3.80
N PRO A 68 8.60 10.63 -4.84
CA PRO A 68 8.69 10.06 -6.18
C PRO A 68 10.14 9.92 -6.66
N GLY A 69 10.50 8.72 -7.13
CA GLY A 69 11.85 8.42 -7.61
C GLY A 69 12.88 8.05 -6.52
N ALA A 70 12.61 8.30 -5.25
CA ALA A 70 13.55 7.94 -4.18
C ALA A 70 13.67 6.42 -4.02
N ALA A 71 14.91 5.92 -3.90
CA ALA A 71 15.21 4.51 -3.59
C ALA A 71 15.21 4.22 -2.08
N ARG A 72 15.01 5.24 -1.25
CA ARG A 72 15.00 5.12 0.22
C ARG A 72 13.86 5.94 0.81
N ALA A 73 13.18 5.36 1.80
CA ALA A 73 12.19 6.04 2.62
C ALA A 73 12.87 6.63 3.86
N GLU A 74 12.55 7.88 4.18
CA GLU A 74 13.04 8.61 5.33
C GLU A 74 11.95 8.72 6.41
N PRO A 75 12.31 8.81 7.71
CA PRO A 75 11.33 9.08 8.77
C PRO A 75 10.53 10.35 8.47
N TRP A 76 9.21 10.27 8.62
CA TRP A 76 8.33 11.39 8.30
C TRP A 76 7.39 11.76 9.44
N ILE A 77 6.57 10.82 9.94
CA ILE A 77 5.77 11.03 11.15
C ILE A 77 6.43 10.25 12.28
N LEU A 78 7.06 10.96 13.18
CA LEU A 78 7.80 10.34 14.29
C LEU A 78 6.83 9.79 15.33
N ALA A 79 7.04 8.58 15.77
CA ALA A 79 6.26 7.94 16.82
C ALA A 79 6.20 8.75 18.11
N SER A 80 7.33 9.35 18.51
CA SER A 80 7.45 10.14 19.73
C SER A 80 6.58 11.40 19.76
N THR A 81 6.35 12.02 18.59
CA THR A 81 5.52 13.23 18.49
C THR A 81 4.05 12.92 18.19
N ALA A 82 3.78 11.82 17.48
CA ALA A 82 2.44 11.43 17.10
C ALA A 82 1.75 10.47 18.08
N GLY A 83 2.47 9.97 19.10
CA GLY A 83 1.98 8.99 20.05
C GLY A 83 1.67 7.64 19.39
N LEU A 84 2.37 7.31 18.31
CA LEU A 84 2.24 6.03 17.62
C LEU A 84 3.07 4.95 18.32
N THR A 85 2.61 3.71 18.22
CA THR A 85 3.30 2.54 18.79
C THR A 85 3.64 1.53 17.69
N ASN A 86 2.80 0.54 17.48
CA ASN A 86 2.97 -0.49 16.45
C ASN A 86 2.04 -0.16 15.27
N VAL A 87 2.61 0.20 14.11
CA VAL A 87 1.86 0.54 12.90
C VAL A 87 1.92 -0.62 11.91
N LEU A 88 0.75 -1.19 11.58
CA LEU A 88 0.57 -2.18 10.53
C LEU A 88 0.07 -1.50 9.25
N GLY A 89 -1.24 -1.55 9.02
CA GLY A 89 -1.87 -1.01 7.83
C GLY A 89 -1.67 0.49 7.67
N VAL A 90 -1.36 0.90 6.46
CA VAL A 90 -1.30 2.30 6.02
C VAL A 90 -2.03 2.45 4.70
N LEU A 91 -2.83 3.51 4.55
CA LEU A 91 -3.56 3.81 3.32
C LEU A 91 -3.58 5.31 3.03
N ALA A 92 -3.00 5.71 1.90
CA ALA A 92 -3.09 7.07 1.39
C ALA A 92 -4.41 7.25 0.64
N ASP A 93 -5.27 8.15 1.12
CA ASP A 93 -6.49 8.57 0.45
C ASP A 93 -6.29 9.97 -0.13
N ASP A 94 -5.89 10.04 -1.38
CA ASP A 94 -5.70 11.31 -2.10
C ASP A 94 -6.98 12.13 -2.25
N LYS A 95 -8.16 11.49 -2.18
CA LYS A 95 -9.45 12.17 -2.34
C LYS A 95 -9.78 13.04 -1.14
N SER A 96 -9.43 12.58 0.06
CA SER A 96 -9.62 13.31 1.31
C SER A 96 -8.34 13.96 1.83
N ASN A 97 -7.20 13.83 1.14
CA ASN A 97 -5.87 14.22 1.59
C ASN A 97 -5.53 13.63 2.97
N THR A 98 -5.85 12.35 3.17
CA THR A 98 -5.68 11.68 4.45
C THR A 98 -4.78 10.46 4.33
N LEU A 99 -3.83 10.32 5.25
CA LEU A 99 -3.15 9.05 5.50
C LEU A 99 -3.84 8.35 6.67
N TRP A 100 -4.48 7.22 6.37
CA TRP A 100 -5.10 6.34 7.35
C TRP A 100 -4.09 5.33 7.85
N VAL A 101 -4.14 5.01 9.15
CA VAL A 101 -3.13 4.19 9.83
C VAL A 101 -3.78 3.26 10.85
N CYS A 102 -3.52 1.97 10.75
CA CYS A 102 -3.81 0.99 11.80
C CYS A 102 -2.68 0.99 12.84
N GLN A 103 -2.99 1.51 14.02
CA GLN A 103 -2.10 1.46 15.17
C GLN A 103 -2.54 0.37 16.14
N ASN A 104 -1.59 -0.37 16.70
CA ASN A 104 -1.85 -1.37 17.73
C ASN A 104 -1.16 -1.03 19.03
N ALA A 105 -1.81 -1.36 20.14
CA ALA A 105 -1.18 -1.36 21.46
C ALA A 105 -0.04 -2.40 21.51
N THR A 106 0.99 -2.12 22.27
CA THR A 106 2.12 -3.01 22.51
C THR A 106 2.18 -3.42 23.98
N GLY A 107 2.89 -4.50 24.28
CA GLY A 107 2.97 -5.04 25.65
C GLY A 107 1.81 -5.95 26.03
N GLY A 108 1.49 -6.06 27.30
CA GLY A 108 0.43 -6.90 27.84
C GLY A 108 0.74 -8.39 27.95
N ARG A 109 1.74 -8.91 27.21
CA ARG A 109 2.17 -10.31 27.32
C ARG A 109 3.12 -10.48 28.51
N GLY A 110 2.91 -11.55 29.29
CA GLY A 110 3.77 -11.85 30.45
C GLY A 110 3.72 -10.79 31.54
N GLY A 111 2.65 -9.97 31.62
CA GLY A 111 2.51 -8.92 32.62
C GLY A 111 3.25 -7.61 32.27
N ALA A 112 3.81 -7.47 31.06
CA ALA A 112 4.37 -6.21 30.62
C ALA A 112 3.29 -5.12 30.52
N PRO A 113 3.59 -3.85 30.86
CA PRO A 113 2.63 -2.75 30.70
C PRO A 113 2.12 -2.63 29.28
N VAL A 114 0.81 -2.38 29.11
CA VAL A 114 0.25 -2.04 27.80
C VAL A 114 0.60 -0.60 27.46
N VAL A 115 1.20 -0.38 26.30
CA VAL A 115 1.58 0.95 25.80
C VAL A 115 0.75 1.28 24.57
N GLY A 116 0.16 2.47 24.55
CA GLY A 116 -0.72 2.94 23.50
C GLY A 116 -2.10 2.25 23.51
N GLN A 117 -2.83 2.44 22.44
CA GLN A 117 -4.14 1.80 22.22
C GLN A 117 -4.26 1.32 20.78
N THR A 118 -5.07 0.30 20.56
CA THR A 118 -5.43 -0.12 19.20
C THR A 118 -6.47 0.83 18.65
N ALA A 119 -6.16 1.48 17.54
CA ALA A 119 -6.98 2.52 16.93
C ALA A 119 -6.74 2.64 15.42
N LEU A 120 -7.76 3.07 14.70
CA LEU A 120 -7.59 3.72 13.40
C LEU A 120 -7.16 5.17 13.66
N ARG A 121 -6.10 5.61 13.00
CA ARG A 121 -5.56 6.98 13.09
C ARG A 121 -5.65 7.66 11.74
N SER A 122 -5.77 8.98 11.75
CA SER A 122 -5.71 9.78 10.52
C SER A 122 -4.70 10.91 10.66
N PHE A 123 -4.02 11.19 9.54
CA PHE A 123 -3.04 12.25 9.40
C PHE A 123 -3.30 12.99 8.09
N ASP A 124 -3.03 14.28 8.06
CA ASP A 124 -3.00 15.03 6.80
C ASP A 124 -1.90 14.45 5.90
N LEU A 125 -2.25 14.02 4.69
CA LEU A 125 -1.36 13.32 3.77
C LEU A 125 -0.20 14.17 3.26
N THR A 126 -0.34 15.51 3.31
CA THR A 126 0.68 16.44 2.85
C THR A 126 1.65 16.81 3.98
N SER A 127 1.11 17.20 5.14
CA SER A 127 1.90 17.73 6.27
C SER A 127 2.31 16.68 7.32
N GLY A 128 1.59 15.54 7.40
CA GLY A 128 1.78 14.55 8.46
C GLY A 128 1.18 14.95 9.81
N VAL A 129 0.42 16.03 9.89
CA VAL A 129 -0.25 16.46 11.12
C VAL A 129 -1.38 15.49 11.44
N ALA A 130 -1.45 15.05 12.71
CA ALA A 130 -2.54 14.16 13.18
C ALA A 130 -3.89 14.89 13.11
N THR A 131 -4.91 14.22 12.55
CA THR A 131 -6.26 14.76 12.37
C THR A 131 -7.33 13.98 13.14
N GLY A 132 -7.06 12.71 13.50
CA GLY A 132 -8.02 11.92 14.25
C GLY A 132 -7.45 10.67 14.92
N THR A 133 -8.16 10.21 15.94
CA THR A 133 -7.89 8.94 16.63
C THR A 133 -9.23 8.28 16.92
N TYR A 134 -9.42 7.08 16.42
CA TYR A 134 -10.66 6.32 16.49
C TYR A 134 -10.36 4.94 17.11
N PRO A 135 -10.49 4.80 18.46
CA PRO A 135 -10.24 3.53 19.13
C PRO A 135 -11.11 2.41 18.58
N LEU A 136 -10.56 1.20 18.44
CA LEU A 136 -11.38 0.05 18.12
C LEU A 136 -12.35 -0.23 19.27
N PRO A 137 -13.63 -0.49 18.97
CA PRO A 137 -14.59 -0.91 19.98
C PRO A 137 -14.13 -2.23 20.64
N ALA A 138 -13.99 -2.23 21.93
CA ALA A 138 -13.46 -3.30 22.77
C ALA A 138 -11.92 -3.41 22.82
N SER A 139 -11.40 -3.62 24.02
CA SER A 139 -9.97 -3.80 24.30
C SER A 139 -9.41 -5.06 23.66
N GLY A 140 -8.11 -5.07 23.35
CA GLY A 140 -7.38 -6.22 22.81
C GLY A 140 -7.69 -6.54 21.35
N GLY A 141 -8.21 -5.59 20.58
CA GLY A 141 -8.34 -5.68 19.13
C GLY A 141 -6.98 -5.60 18.42
N PHE A 142 -6.94 -6.03 17.16
CA PHE A 142 -5.75 -5.96 16.31
C PHE A 142 -6.12 -5.38 14.95
N CYS A 143 -5.87 -4.07 14.77
CA CYS A 143 -6.10 -3.34 13.52
C CYS A 143 -5.04 -3.75 12.51
N ASN A 144 -5.45 -4.27 11.35
CA ASN A 144 -4.52 -4.78 10.36
C ASN A 144 -4.46 -3.91 9.10
N ASP A 145 -5.46 -3.97 8.23
CA ASP A 145 -5.45 -3.25 6.96
C ASP A 145 -6.66 -2.30 6.83
N ILE A 146 -6.66 -1.46 5.79
CA ILE A 146 -7.61 -0.34 5.64
C ILE A 146 -8.10 -0.26 4.19
N ALA A 147 -9.39 0.02 4.00
CA ALA A 147 -9.97 0.41 2.72
C ALA A 147 -10.89 1.63 2.89
N VAL A 148 -11.01 2.43 1.83
CA VAL A 148 -11.93 3.58 1.78
C VAL A 148 -12.97 3.32 0.69
N ALA A 149 -14.24 3.44 1.06
CA ALA A 149 -15.36 3.31 0.13
C ALA A 149 -15.55 4.58 -0.72
N ALA A 150 -16.35 4.47 -1.77
CA ALA A 150 -16.61 5.58 -2.70
C ALA A 150 -17.27 6.79 -2.03
N ASP A 151 -18.08 6.57 -0.98
CA ASP A 151 -18.75 7.59 -0.18
C ASP A 151 -17.83 8.26 0.86
N GLY A 152 -16.59 7.73 1.02
CA GLY A 152 -15.59 8.22 1.97
C GLY A 152 -15.67 7.59 3.35
N ALA A 153 -16.49 6.56 3.54
CA ALA A 153 -16.43 5.73 4.75
C ALA A 153 -15.15 4.90 4.74
N VAL A 154 -14.53 4.74 5.91
CA VAL A 154 -13.26 4.02 6.08
C VAL A 154 -13.52 2.71 6.80
N TYR A 155 -12.91 1.65 6.30
CA TYR A 155 -13.06 0.31 6.83
C TYR A 155 -11.71 -0.22 7.27
N ALA A 156 -11.68 -0.84 8.45
CA ALA A 156 -10.46 -1.43 9.01
C ALA A 156 -10.71 -2.88 9.43
N SER A 157 -9.79 -3.77 9.07
CA SER A 157 -9.85 -5.18 9.49
C SER A 157 -9.36 -5.34 10.93
N GLU A 158 -10.07 -6.17 11.71
CA GLU A 158 -9.65 -6.65 13.03
C GLU A 158 -9.37 -8.15 12.94
N SER A 159 -8.07 -8.52 12.85
CA SER A 159 -7.66 -9.87 12.44
C SER A 159 -8.20 -10.98 13.31
N TYR A 160 -7.94 -10.95 14.62
CA TYR A 160 -8.18 -12.13 15.49
C TYR A 160 -9.61 -12.32 15.94
N ARG A 161 -10.52 -11.42 15.57
CA ARG A 161 -11.95 -11.50 15.92
C ARG A 161 -12.88 -11.62 14.72
N GLY A 162 -12.31 -11.70 13.50
CA GLY A 162 -13.07 -11.78 12.27
C GLY A 162 -14.07 -10.63 12.12
N ARG A 163 -13.58 -9.39 12.32
CA ARG A 163 -14.42 -8.19 12.26
C ARG A 163 -13.90 -7.19 11.25
N VAL A 164 -14.83 -6.45 10.66
CA VAL A 164 -14.56 -5.23 9.92
C VAL A 164 -15.21 -4.07 10.67
N HIS A 165 -14.41 -3.09 11.02
CA HIS A 165 -14.88 -1.83 11.60
C HIS A 165 -15.10 -0.79 10.52
N ARG A 166 -16.11 0.08 10.71
CA ARG A 166 -16.38 1.19 9.80
C ARG A 166 -16.36 2.52 10.55
N LEU A 167 -15.71 3.50 9.98
CA LEU A 167 -15.85 4.91 10.31
C LEU A 167 -16.68 5.58 9.21
N LYS A 168 -17.92 5.93 9.47
CA LYS A 168 -18.73 6.71 8.53
C LYS A 168 -18.09 8.07 8.30
N ARG A 169 -18.23 8.62 7.12
CA ARG A 169 -17.73 9.96 6.81
C ARG A 169 -18.27 10.98 7.81
N GLY A 170 -17.37 11.71 8.48
CA GLY A 170 -17.72 12.71 9.50
C GLY A 170 -18.08 12.14 10.87
N ALA A 171 -18.06 10.82 11.06
CA ALA A 171 -18.27 10.22 12.36
C ALA A 171 -17.06 10.39 13.28
N SER A 172 -17.30 10.38 14.59
CA SER A 172 -16.26 10.48 15.63
C SER A 172 -15.85 9.14 16.22
N ALA A 173 -16.54 8.05 15.87
CA ALA A 173 -16.29 6.72 16.42
C ALA A 173 -16.46 5.62 15.37
N LEU A 174 -15.66 4.56 15.52
CA LEU A 174 -15.80 3.31 14.77
C LEU A 174 -17.01 2.51 15.28
N GLU A 175 -17.69 1.83 14.36
CA GLU A 175 -18.67 0.81 14.64
C GLU A 175 -18.19 -0.55 14.14
N VAL A 176 -18.63 -1.65 14.73
CA VAL A 176 -18.48 -2.99 14.15
C VAL A 176 -19.47 -3.08 13.00
N TRP A 177 -18.96 -3.11 11.75
CA TRP A 177 -19.78 -3.15 10.56
C TRP A 177 -20.12 -4.57 10.12
N ALA A 178 -19.13 -5.47 10.16
CA ALA A 178 -19.30 -6.90 9.90
C ALA A 178 -18.58 -7.72 10.96
N SER A 179 -19.13 -8.88 11.33
CA SER A 179 -18.51 -9.85 12.23
C SER A 179 -18.95 -11.24 11.83
N ASP A 180 -17.99 -12.09 11.46
CA ASP A 180 -18.25 -13.48 11.06
C ASP A 180 -17.02 -14.35 11.37
N SER A 181 -17.24 -15.54 11.90
CA SER A 181 -16.17 -16.50 12.19
C SER A 181 -15.45 -16.99 10.93
N ALA A 182 -16.10 -16.97 9.77
CA ALA A 182 -15.51 -17.36 8.50
C ALA A 182 -14.34 -16.45 8.08
N ILE A 183 -14.37 -15.18 8.51
CA ILE A 183 -13.30 -14.18 8.23
C ILE A 183 -12.35 -14.02 9.43
N ASN A 184 -12.25 -15.03 10.30
CA ASN A 184 -11.24 -14.98 11.35
C ASN A 184 -9.82 -14.95 10.77
N VAL A 185 -8.92 -14.18 11.39
CA VAL A 185 -7.61 -13.80 10.86
C VAL A 185 -7.74 -13.11 9.49
N ILE A 186 -8.76 -12.23 9.39
CA ILE A 186 -8.89 -11.30 8.27
C ILE A 186 -7.65 -10.41 8.18
N ASP A 187 -7.17 -10.20 6.97
CA ASP A 187 -5.97 -9.39 6.68
C ASP A 187 -6.33 -8.25 5.73
N GLY A 188 -5.98 -8.37 4.46
CA GLY A 188 -6.24 -7.36 3.46
C GLY A 188 -7.72 -7.18 3.13
N LEU A 189 -8.09 -5.92 2.82
CA LEU A 189 -9.44 -5.57 2.36
C LEU A 189 -9.42 -4.52 1.25
N ALA A 190 -10.34 -4.62 0.30
CA ALA A 190 -10.45 -3.69 -0.81
C ALA A 190 -11.88 -3.63 -1.39
N PHE A 191 -12.31 -2.46 -1.84
CA PHE A 191 -13.57 -2.29 -2.56
C PHE A 191 -13.38 -2.48 -4.06
N LEU A 192 -14.36 -3.07 -4.74
CA LEU A 192 -14.44 -3.07 -6.20
C LEU A 192 -15.59 -2.18 -6.70
N ALA A 193 -15.71 -2.05 -8.02
CA ALA A 193 -16.72 -1.18 -8.64
C ALA A 193 -18.16 -1.62 -8.42
N ASP A 194 -18.40 -2.86 -8.00
CA ASP A 194 -19.72 -3.37 -7.58
C ASP A 194 -20.15 -2.86 -6.19
N GLY A 195 -19.31 -2.05 -5.54
CA GLY A 195 -19.56 -1.47 -4.21
C GLY A 195 -19.39 -2.45 -3.06
N ALA A 196 -19.03 -3.71 -3.31
CA ALA A 196 -18.80 -4.69 -2.25
C ALA A 196 -17.37 -4.60 -1.71
N LEU A 197 -17.21 -4.93 -0.43
CA LEU A 197 -15.93 -5.13 0.20
C LEU A 197 -15.46 -6.58 -0.03
N TYR A 198 -14.24 -6.72 -0.50
CA TYR A 198 -13.54 -8.00 -0.60
C TYR A 198 -12.51 -8.10 0.48
N VAL A 199 -12.42 -9.25 1.14
CA VAL A 199 -11.50 -9.49 2.25
C VAL A 199 -10.83 -10.85 2.09
N ASN A 200 -9.57 -10.94 2.42
CA ASN A 200 -8.87 -12.22 2.49
C ASN A 200 -8.64 -12.67 3.94
N THR A 201 -8.33 -13.95 4.13
CA THR A 201 -8.01 -14.52 5.43
C THR A 201 -6.67 -15.23 5.38
N PHE A 202 -5.75 -14.76 6.20
CA PHE A 202 -4.36 -15.18 6.18
C PHE A 202 -4.14 -16.68 6.43
N ASN A 203 -4.78 -17.23 7.46
CA ASN A 203 -4.57 -18.63 7.85
C ASN A 203 -5.28 -19.64 6.95
N THR A 204 -6.45 -19.30 6.44
CA THR A 204 -7.28 -20.23 5.66
C THR A 204 -7.09 -20.08 4.16
N GLY A 205 -6.41 -19.02 3.70
CA GLY A 205 -6.18 -18.79 2.27
C GLY A 205 -7.46 -18.60 1.48
N ARG A 206 -8.44 -17.86 2.04
CA ARG A 206 -9.75 -17.66 1.40
C ARG A 206 -9.99 -16.20 1.08
N LEU A 207 -10.81 -15.98 0.07
CA LEU A 207 -11.35 -14.68 -0.32
C LEU A 207 -12.86 -14.67 -0.04
N PHE A 208 -13.36 -13.56 0.48
CA PHE A 208 -14.78 -13.35 0.73
C PHE A 208 -15.25 -12.03 0.13
N ARG A 209 -16.53 -11.97 -0.20
CA ARG A 209 -17.25 -10.78 -0.62
C ARG A 209 -18.27 -10.42 0.46
N ILE A 210 -18.33 -9.16 0.85
CA ILE A 210 -19.29 -8.59 1.79
C ILE A 210 -20.03 -7.44 1.09
N PRO A 211 -21.28 -7.63 0.68
CA PRO A 211 -22.06 -6.56 0.05
C PRO A 211 -22.30 -5.41 1.04
N VAL A 212 -22.38 -4.19 0.52
CA VAL A 212 -22.93 -3.04 1.25
C VAL A 212 -24.39 -2.90 0.86
N ASN A 213 -25.31 -3.08 1.80
CA ASN A 213 -26.74 -2.91 1.56
C ASN A 213 -27.11 -1.45 1.31
N ALA A 214 -28.30 -1.19 0.80
CA ALA A 214 -28.78 0.16 0.50
C ALA A 214 -28.81 1.10 1.74
N ASP A 215 -29.02 0.55 2.91
CA ASP A 215 -28.96 1.27 4.21
C ASP A 215 -27.53 1.42 4.76
N GLY A 216 -26.54 0.91 4.03
CA GLY A 216 -25.15 0.90 4.41
C GLY A 216 -24.74 -0.21 5.37
N SER A 217 -25.66 -1.09 5.81
CA SER A 217 -25.30 -2.26 6.61
C SER A 217 -24.51 -3.29 5.82
N ALA A 218 -23.82 -4.20 6.52
CA ALA A 218 -23.13 -5.32 5.87
C ALA A 218 -24.15 -6.37 5.41
N GLY A 219 -24.00 -6.84 4.18
CA GLY A 219 -24.64 -8.05 3.70
C GLY A 219 -23.95 -9.31 4.23
N ALA A 220 -24.42 -10.47 3.78
CA ALA A 220 -23.84 -11.75 4.18
C ALA A 220 -22.38 -11.88 3.71
N VAL A 221 -21.52 -12.43 4.56
CA VAL A 221 -20.14 -12.80 4.21
C VAL A 221 -20.19 -14.03 3.30
N ALA A 222 -19.87 -13.87 2.03
CA ALA A 222 -19.96 -14.92 1.03
C ALA A 222 -18.55 -15.32 0.53
N PRO A 223 -18.21 -16.62 0.51
CA PRO A 223 -16.93 -17.06 -0.02
C PRO A 223 -16.86 -16.88 -1.53
N ILE A 224 -15.65 -16.57 -2.03
CA ILE A 224 -15.32 -16.56 -3.46
C ILE A 224 -14.46 -17.78 -3.76
N GLU A 225 -14.89 -18.59 -4.75
CA GLU A 225 -14.09 -19.68 -5.26
C GLU A 225 -12.92 -19.13 -6.10
N THR A 226 -11.70 -19.58 -5.81
CA THR A 226 -10.50 -19.14 -6.54
C THR A 226 -9.99 -20.25 -7.47
N SER A 227 -9.58 -19.90 -8.69
CA SER A 227 -9.09 -20.87 -9.70
C SER A 227 -7.75 -21.52 -9.27
N LEU A 228 -6.99 -20.86 -8.40
CA LEU A 228 -5.81 -21.40 -7.73
C LEU A 228 -5.91 -21.16 -6.21
N PRO A 229 -5.31 -22.03 -5.39
CA PRO A 229 -5.25 -21.79 -3.96
C PRO A 229 -4.51 -20.48 -3.64
N LEU A 230 -5.06 -19.71 -2.72
CA LEU A 230 -4.37 -18.57 -2.11
C LEU A 230 -3.55 -19.07 -0.93
N VAL A 231 -2.30 -18.61 -0.81
CA VAL A 231 -1.40 -19.15 0.20
C VAL A 231 -0.87 -18.05 1.10
N ARG A 232 -1.45 -18.00 2.30
CA ARG A 232 -1.18 -16.94 3.28
C ARG A 232 -1.34 -15.55 2.63
N PRO A 233 -2.53 -15.25 2.08
CA PRO A 233 -2.80 -13.95 1.49
C PRO A 233 -2.73 -12.89 2.58
N ASP A 234 -2.12 -11.77 2.23
CA ASP A 234 -1.79 -10.66 3.11
C ASP A 234 -2.37 -9.36 2.49
N GLY A 235 -1.60 -8.32 2.24
CA GLY A 235 -2.10 -7.08 1.67
C GLY A 235 -2.89 -7.24 0.38
N LEU A 236 -4.05 -6.59 0.30
CA LEU A 236 -5.00 -6.64 -0.82
C LEU A 236 -5.32 -5.23 -1.32
N ARG A 237 -5.25 -4.99 -2.63
CA ARG A 237 -5.56 -3.67 -3.23
C ARG A 237 -6.39 -3.81 -4.50
N THR A 238 -7.20 -2.80 -4.76
CA THR A 238 -7.96 -2.66 -6.02
C THR A 238 -7.00 -2.31 -7.15
N ALA A 239 -7.04 -3.07 -8.23
CA ALA A 239 -6.23 -2.86 -9.43
C ALA A 239 -7.09 -2.50 -10.66
N GLY A 240 -8.38 -2.72 -10.60
CA GLY A 240 -9.33 -2.41 -11.67
C GLY A 240 -10.78 -2.57 -11.21
N PRO A 241 -11.76 -2.33 -12.07
CA PRO A 241 -13.18 -2.39 -11.70
C PRO A 241 -13.61 -3.74 -11.10
N ARG A 242 -12.99 -4.83 -11.54
CA ARG A 242 -13.24 -6.21 -11.08
C ARG A 242 -11.95 -6.93 -10.71
N THR A 243 -10.85 -6.20 -10.52
CA THR A 243 -9.52 -6.79 -10.37
C THR A 243 -8.91 -6.35 -9.06
N LEU A 244 -8.48 -7.33 -8.28
CA LEU A 244 -7.69 -7.16 -7.08
C LEU A 244 -6.24 -7.59 -7.35
N VAL A 245 -5.30 -7.00 -6.64
CA VAL A 245 -3.92 -7.47 -6.57
C VAL A 245 -3.59 -7.79 -5.12
N GLN A 246 -2.91 -8.91 -4.90
CA GLN A 246 -2.67 -9.47 -3.58
C GLN A 246 -1.22 -9.91 -3.42
N ALA A 247 -0.62 -9.55 -2.28
CA ALA A 247 0.63 -10.13 -1.81
C ALA A 247 0.33 -11.42 -1.02
N GLU A 248 1.17 -12.44 -1.18
CA GLU A 248 1.06 -13.70 -0.44
C GLU A 248 2.40 -14.02 0.24
N GLN A 249 2.37 -14.29 1.54
CA GLN A 249 3.61 -14.49 2.32
C GLN A 249 4.46 -15.68 1.87
N GLN A 250 3.89 -16.62 1.11
CA GLN A 250 4.70 -17.67 0.47
C GLN A 250 5.55 -17.17 -0.71
N GLY A 251 5.42 -15.89 -1.08
CA GLY A 251 6.31 -15.26 -2.05
C GLY A 251 5.69 -14.97 -3.40
N ARG A 252 4.38 -14.76 -3.47
CA ARG A 252 3.69 -14.42 -4.73
C ARG A 252 3.09 -13.03 -4.69
N LEU A 253 3.08 -12.38 -5.85
CA LEU A 253 2.14 -11.35 -6.21
C LEU A 253 1.11 -11.98 -7.14
N ALA A 254 -0.16 -11.96 -6.75
CA ALA A 254 -1.26 -12.53 -7.51
C ALA A 254 -2.26 -11.45 -7.92
N GLU A 255 -2.84 -11.59 -9.11
CA GLU A 255 -3.99 -10.83 -9.58
C GLU A 255 -5.23 -11.72 -9.51
N LEU A 256 -6.33 -11.18 -8.99
CA LEU A 256 -7.60 -11.88 -8.85
C LEU A 256 -8.67 -11.12 -9.64
N THR A 257 -9.17 -11.70 -10.71
CA THR A 257 -10.27 -11.12 -11.50
C THR A 257 -11.60 -11.73 -11.08
N ILE A 258 -12.50 -10.90 -10.58
CA ILE A 258 -13.77 -11.32 -10.00
C ILE A 258 -14.83 -11.51 -11.09
N ASN A 259 -15.48 -12.66 -11.07
CA ASN A 259 -16.59 -13.04 -11.94
C ASN A 259 -17.71 -13.70 -11.11
N GLY A 260 -18.65 -12.90 -10.61
CA GLY A 260 -19.70 -13.37 -9.70
C GLY A 260 -19.12 -13.86 -8.37
N ASN A 261 -19.32 -15.14 -8.06
CA ASN A 261 -18.77 -15.80 -6.86
C ASN A 261 -17.45 -16.54 -7.10
N ARG A 262 -16.78 -16.24 -8.21
CA ARG A 262 -15.49 -16.83 -8.59
C ARG A 262 -14.44 -15.77 -8.83
N ALA A 263 -13.18 -16.11 -8.59
CA ALA A 263 -12.01 -15.32 -8.95
C ALA A 263 -11.05 -16.14 -9.79
N GLU A 264 -10.72 -15.62 -10.96
CA GLU A 264 -9.60 -16.13 -11.74
C GLU A 264 -8.31 -15.57 -11.15
N VAL A 265 -7.40 -16.46 -10.74
CA VAL A 265 -6.13 -16.10 -10.12
C VAL A 265 -5.00 -16.25 -11.12
N ARG A 266 -4.28 -15.16 -11.35
CA ARG A 266 -3.06 -15.11 -12.16
C ARG A 266 -1.86 -14.79 -11.30
N VAL A 267 -0.86 -15.65 -11.28
CA VAL A 267 0.43 -15.34 -10.65
C VAL A 267 1.14 -14.30 -11.52
N VAL A 268 1.34 -13.11 -10.98
CA VAL A 268 2.05 -11.99 -11.65
C VAL A 268 3.55 -12.15 -11.49
N ARG A 269 3.97 -12.49 -10.27
CA ARG A 269 5.39 -12.69 -9.90
C ARG A 269 5.48 -13.71 -8.80
N ASP A 270 6.45 -14.61 -8.92
CA ASP A 270 6.83 -15.58 -7.90
C ASP A 270 8.24 -15.28 -7.35
N GLY A 271 8.65 -15.95 -6.28
CA GLY A 271 9.97 -15.78 -5.67
C GLY A 271 10.12 -14.50 -4.84
N LEU A 272 9.02 -13.86 -4.44
CA LEU A 272 8.99 -12.69 -3.57
C LEU A 272 8.97 -13.15 -2.09
N SER A 273 10.12 -13.36 -1.49
CA SER A 273 10.21 -13.89 -0.13
C SER A 273 9.41 -13.08 0.90
N ARG A 274 8.47 -13.73 1.61
CA ARG A 274 7.60 -13.13 2.64
C ARG A 274 6.94 -11.84 2.16
N ALA A 275 6.27 -11.91 1.00
CA ALA A 275 5.52 -10.77 0.48
C ALA A 275 4.32 -10.46 1.38
N SER A 276 4.24 -9.24 1.95
CA SER A 276 3.17 -8.83 2.85
C SER A 276 2.29 -7.71 2.26
N GLY A 277 2.80 -6.51 2.08
CA GLY A 277 2.04 -5.40 1.53
C GLY A 277 2.19 -5.24 0.02
N VAL A 278 1.19 -4.66 -0.62
CA VAL A 278 1.23 -4.25 -2.03
C VAL A 278 0.58 -2.90 -2.25
N THR A 279 1.16 -2.08 -3.13
CA THR A 279 0.53 -0.85 -3.64
C THR A 279 0.86 -0.66 -5.12
N LEU A 280 0.08 0.16 -5.82
CA LEU A 280 0.24 0.40 -7.25
C LEU A 280 0.80 1.80 -7.51
N VAL A 281 1.82 1.90 -8.37
CA VAL A 281 2.41 3.18 -8.81
C VAL A 281 2.66 3.12 -10.31
N GLY A 282 1.88 3.87 -11.08
CA GLY A 282 1.94 3.81 -12.54
C GLY A 282 1.74 2.38 -13.07
N ASP A 283 2.63 1.92 -13.93
CA ASP A 283 2.62 0.57 -14.51
C ASP A 283 3.39 -0.46 -13.64
N SER A 284 3.39 -0.29 -12.34
CA SER A 284 4.12 -1.17 -11.42
C SER A 284 3.34 -1.44 -10.13
N ALA A 285 3.53 -2.63 -9.59
CA ALA A 285 3.23 -2.94 -8.21
C ALA A 285 4.51 -2.81 -7.37
N LEU A 286 4.39 -2.16 -6.22
CA LEU A 286 5.41 -2.18 -5.18
C LEU A 286 5.00 -3.24 -4.17
N VAL A 287 5.83 -4.26 -4.01
CA VAL A 287 5.55 -5.38 -3.10
C VAL A 287 6.54 -5.36 -1.94
N LEU A 288 6.03 -5.30 -0.74
CA LEU A 288 6.85 -5.37 0.46
C LEU A 288 7.34 -6.79 0.67
N VAL A 289 8.64 -6.96 0.85
CA VAL A 289 9.27 -8.28 1.02
C VAL A 289 10.12 -8.32 2.28
N ASN A 290 10.11 -9.47 2.96
CA ASN A 290 10.90 -9.72 4.16
C ASN A 290 10.71 -8.71 5.30
N PHE A 291 9.61 -7.95 5.30
CA PHE A 291 9.40 -6.82 6.22
C PHE A 291 10.59 -5.82 6.23
N ALA A 292 11.21 -5.59 5.08
CA ALA A 292 12.45 -4.80 4.99
C ALA A 292 12.48 -3.79 3.86
N LYS A 293 11.90 -4.12 2.71
CA LYS A 293 11.95 -3.29 1.51
C LYS A 293 10.78 -3.55 0.58
N ALA A 294 10.42 -2.56 -0.24
CA ALA A 294 9.51 -2.76 -1.35
C ALA A 294 10.28 -3.03 -2.65
N VAL A 295 9.89 -4.08 -3.38
CA VAL A 295 10.43 -4.44 -4.69
C VAL A 295 9.47 -3.95 -5.76
N VAL A 296 10.00 -3.36 -6.84
CA VAL A 296 9.22 -2.92 -7.98
C VAL A 296 8.98 -4.10 -8.92
N VAL A 297 7.72 -4.42 -9.16
CA VAL A 297 7.28 -5.46 -10.09
C VAL A 297 6.53 -4.79 -11.23
N PRO A 298 6.95 -4.91 -12.50
CA PRO A 298 6.15 -4.44 -13.63
C PRO A 298 4.76 -5.08 -13.61
N TYR A 299 3.72 -4.25 -13.62
CA TYR A 299 2.35 -4.74 -13.48
C TYR A 299 1.36 -3.84 -14.21
N ARG A 300 0.53 -4.47 -15.03
CA ARG A 300 -0.68 -3.87 -15.60
C ARG A 300 -1.84 -4.84 -15.38
N PRO A 301 -2.96 -4.37 -14.82
CA PRO A 301 -4.15 -5.20 -14.65
C PRO A 301 -4.68 -5.63 -16.03
N ARG A 302 -5.26 -6.82 -16.09
CA ARG A 302 -5.95 -7.35 -17.28
C ARG A 302 -7.43 -7.00 -17.28
#